data_25991ff8f8e947ba756fb8bc4b5cb8bb
#
_entry.id   25991ff8f8e947ba756fb8bc4b5cb8bb
#
_cell.length_a   1.000
_cell.length_b   1.000
_cell.length_c   1.000
_cell.angle_alpha   90.00
_cell.angle_beta   90.00
_cell.angle_gamma   90.00
#
_symmetry.space_group_name_H-M   'P 1'
#
loop_
_entity.id
_entity.type
_entity.pdbx_description
1 polymer ?
#
loop_
_entity_poly.entity_id
_entity_poly.type
_entity_poly.pdbx_seq_one_letter_code
_entity_poly.pdbx_strand_id
1 'polypeptide(L)'
;MKKSLLSALTLLAVGSGVSSCSKGAQDAPRTGDLSAETELTAPLSGSLQTDSLALVDLFNSLGGMNWSNSNYWASEQPLSKWYGVQVTKVAGEPRVTALYLGANNLKGSIPASIGQLTALRTLQLQYNHEISGSIPEELFQLTRLNSLRLRFTNLTGELPAAIGQLKEIDTLDLSNSRYDLSQWWNGDPKTAREHRDNLYTLSGKLPREIGQLTKARYIDLSFQSFTGDLPAELGNLSALRYLSIYGCQFTGGLPAELGKLQRLEYLSAGLNELSKPLPAELGNLSNLRELLVSYNKIEGQIPASLGRLKKLKNLNLEHNQLSGSIPAELASLEGLYQIYLNDNQLSGQIPADFGGAQQNNLLWVDLRNNQLTGSIPARIKRTLPEAEKYAAIQGIPSYGYTIFVLSGNKLTGSIPAEYLAYPKTLKHLVPQQEGYGFTNGPK
;
A
#
# COMPACT_ATOMS: atom_id res chain seq x y z
N MET A 1 -33.83 1.09 13.81
CA MET A 1 -32.76 2.07 14.07
C MET A 1 -31.74 1.52 15.08
N LYS A 2 -31.03 0.43 14.77
CA LYS A 2 -29.99 -0.18 15.65
C LYS A 2 -28.83 -0.81 14.86
N LYS A 3 -28.58 -0.37 13.62
CA LYS A 3 -27.47 -0.90 12.75
C LYS A 3 -26.36 0.10 12.42
N SER A 4 -26.37 1.31 12.98
CA SER A 4 -25.47 2.38 12.51
C SER A 4 -24.28 2.69 13.41
N LEU A 5 -24.06 1.97 14.51
CA LEU A 5 -22.96 2.29 15.45
C LEU A 5 -21.76 1.32 15.38
N LEU A 6 -21.91 0.17 14.73
CA LEU A 6 -20.77 -0.77 14.55
C LEU A 6 -19.88 -0.42 13.34
N SER A 7 -20.43 0.27 12.34
CA SER A 7 -19.68 0.65 11.12
C SER A 7 -18.65 1.78 11.34
N ALA A 8 -18.84 2.61 12.35
CA ALA A 8 -17.95 3.76 12.60
C ALA A 8 -16.59 3.38 13.23
N LEU A 9 -16.49 2.23 13.89
CA LEU A 9 -15.24 1.79 14.54
C LEU A 9 -14.31 1.01 13.59
N THR A 10 -14.87 0.34 12.60
CA THR A 10 -14.08 -0.34 11.56
C THR A 10 -13.48 0.67 10.56
N LEU A 11 -14.15 1.81 10.35
CA LEU A 11 -13.65 2.91 9.51
C LEU A 11 -12.32 3.52 10.00
N LEU A 12 -12.09 3.53 11.33
CA LEU A 12 -10.87 4.09 11.91
C LEU A 12 -9.63 3.21 11.72
N ALA A 13 -9.82 1.91 11.53
CA ALA A 13 -8.72 0.97 11.41
C ALA A 13 -8.12 0.90 10.00
N VAL A 14 -8.96 1.05 8.98
CA VAL A 14 -8.52 1.09 7.57
C VAL A 14 -8.01 2.49 7.18
N GLY A 15 -8.52 3.54 7.83
CA GLY A 15 -8.09 4.92 7.61
C GLY A 15 -6.62 5.18 7.97
N SER A 16 -6.01 4.39 8.86
CA SER A 16 -4.60 4.58 9.23
C SER A 16 -3.61 4.09 8.15
N GLY A 17 -3.98 3.09 7.36
CA GLY A 17 -3.18 2.67 6.20
C GLY A 17 -3.32 3.60 4.99
N VAL A 18 -4.45 4.30 4.89
CA VAL A 18 -4.77 5.20 3.76
C VAL A 18 -4.45 6.66 4.08
N SER A 19 -4.42 7.05 5.36
CA SER A 19 -4.07 8.42 5.77
C SER A 19 -2.64 8.82 5.42
N SER A 20 -1.72 7.86 5.24
CA SER A 20 -0.39 8.17 4.72
C SER A 20 -0.39 8.53 3.22
N CYS A 21 -1.46 8.16 2.48
CA CYS A 21 -1.61 8.54 1.07
C CYS A 21 -2.21 9.95 0.87
N SER A 22 -3.00 10.46 1.82
CA SER A 22 -3.63 11.79 1.68
C SER A 22 -2.66 12.95 1.97
N LYS A 23 -1.55 12.73 2.66
CA LYS A 23 -0.50 13.74 2.87
C LYS A 23 0.44 13.96 1.67
N GLY A 24 0.36 13.11 0.64
CA GLY A 24 1.17 13.26 -0.57
C GLY A 24 0.69 14.33 -1.55
N ALA A 25 -0.47 14.96 -1.32
CA ALA A 25 -1.04 15.94 -2.26
C ALA A 25 -0.56 17.39 -2.01
N GLN A 26 0.22 17.67 -0.96
CA GLN A 26 0.70 19.03 -0.66
C GLN A 26 2.22 19.17 -0.57
N ASP A 27 3.00 18.10 -0.70
CA ASP A 27 4.45 18.27 -0.76
C ASP A 27 4.91 18.49 -2.22
N ALA A 28 5.04 19.76 -2.58
CA ALA A 28 5.96 20.14 -3.65
C ALA A 28 7.34 19.54 -3.30
N PRO A 29 8.06 18.93 -4.26
CA PRO A 29 9.34 18.33 -3.96
C PRO A 29 10.26 19.39 -3.37
N ARG A 30 10.65 19.23 -2.09
CA ARG A 30 11.81 19.93 -1.56
C ARG A 30 12.96 19.57 -2.48
N THR A 31 13.59 20.57 -3.02
CA THR A 31 14.84 20.45 -3.76
C THR A 31 15.88 19.81 -2.84
N GLY A 32 15.89 18.47 -2.80
CA GLY A 32 16.94 17.69 -2.19
C GLY A 32 18.09 17.59 -3.19
N ASP A 33 19.27 17.91 -2.75
CA ASP A 33 20.54 17.89 -3.45
C ASP A 33 20.63 16.81 -4.55
N LEU A 34 20.57 17.24 -5.80
CA LEU A 34 20.99 16.49 -6.97
C LEU A 34 22.52 16.66 -7.13
N SER A 35 23.27 16.22 -6.14
CA SER A 35 24.73 16.15 -6.23
C SER A 35 25.13 14.68 -6.32
N ALA A 36 25.25 14.18 -7.54
CA ALA A 36 26.16 13.20 -8.10
C ALA A 36 25.63 12.80 -9.48
N GLU A 37 25.97 13.58 -10.49
CA GLU A 37 25.86 13.14 -11.88
C GLU A 37 26.85 11.99 -12.10
N THR A 38 26.35 10.77 -11.98
CA THR A 38 27.02 9.64 -12.63
C THR A 38 26.69 9.79 -14.10
N GLU A 39 27.60 10.35 -14.88
CA GLU A 39 27.49 10.39 -16.33
C GLU A 39 27.31 8.98 -16.87
N LEU A 40 26.10 8.68 -17.31
CA LEU A 40 25.86 7.53 -18.17
C LEU A 40 26.47 7.85 -19.52
N THR A 41 27.54 7.16 -19.86
CA THR A 41 28.44 7.44 -21.02
C THR A 41 27.86 7.09 -22.39
N ALA A 42 26.60 6.66 -22.47
CA ALA A 42 25.95 6.40 -23.76
C ALA A 42 25.46 7.72 -24.41
N PRO A 43 25.75 7.97 -25.69
CA PRO A 43 25.25 9.15 -26.37
C PRO A 43 23.71 9.13 -26.40
N LEU A 44 23.09 10.26 -26.02
CA LEU A 44 21.65 10.46 -26.14
C LEU A 44 21.28 10.62 -27.61
N SER A 45 20.32 9.82 -28.07
CA SER A 45 19.65 10.08 -29.33
C SER A 45 18.64 11.23 -29.17
N GLY A 46 18.42 12.01 -30.21
CA GLY A 46 17.46 13.09 -30.26
C GLY A 46 18.03 14.48 -29.90
N SER A 47 17.23 15.49 -30.13
CA SER A 47 17.55 16.91 -29.97
C SER A 47 16.38 17.63 -29.29
N LEU A 48 16.57 18.91 -28.91
CA LEU A 48 15.46 19.75 -28.43
C LEU A 48 14.33 19.87 -29.47
N GLN A 49 14.65 19.77 -30.76
CA GLN A 49 13.65 19.80 -31.83
C GLN A 49 12.81 18.51 -31.82
N THR A 50 13.43 17.33 -31.66
CA THR A 50 12.68 16.07 -31.52
C THR A 50 11.84 16.06 -30.25
N ASP A 51 12.34 16.61 -29.14
CA ASP A 51 11.60 16.79 -27.91
C ASP A 51 10.37 17.67 -28.15
N SER A 52 10.53 18.80 -28.89
CA SER A 52 9.42 19.71 -29.24
C SER A 52 8.32 19.01 -30.04
N LEU A 53 8.68 18.25 -31.06
CA LEU A 53 7.71 17.51 -31.88
C LEU A 53 6.94 16.47 -31.04
N ALA A 54 7.64 15.74 -30.17
CA ALA A 54 6.99 14.78 -29.28
C ALA A 54 6.02 15.46 -28.30
N LEU A 55 6.35 16.65 -27.80
CA LEU A 55 5.47 17.42 -26.92
C LEU A 55 4.23 17.94 -27.66
N VAL A 56 4.38 18.42 -28.91
CA VAL A 56 3.24 18.85 -29.75
C VAL A 56 2.29 17.67 -30.01
N ASP A 57 2.83 16.50 -30.31
CA ASP A 57 2.04 15.28 -30.51
C ASP A 57 1.34 14.88 -29.22
N LEU A 58 2.03 14.94 -28.08
CA LEU A 58 1.44 14.69 -26.75
C LEU A 58 0.28 15.68 -26.47
N PHE A 59 0.45 16.96 -26.78
CA PHE A 59 -0.57 17.99 -26.63
C PHE A 59 -1.82 17.65 -27.45
N ASN A 60 -1.64 17.30 -28.73
CA ASN A 60 -2.73 16.95 -29.63
C ASN A 60 -3.44 15.67 -29.18
N SER A 61 -2.69 14.62 -28.85
CA SER A 61 -3.22 13.32 -28.47
C SER A 61 -3.94 13.31 -27.14
N LEU A 62 -3.57 14.21 -26.22
CA LEU A 62 -4.19 14.34 -24.90
C LEU A 62 -5.15 15.52 -24.79
N GLY A 63 -5.63 16.06 -25.94
CA GLY A 63 -6.68 17.08 -25.98
C GLY A 63 -6.24 18.42 -25.39
N GLY A 64 -5.05 18.87 -25.71
CA GLY A 64 -4.34 20.01 -25.12
C GLY A 64 -5.12 21.32 -25.07
N MET A 65 -6.03 21.55 -26.03
CA MET A 65 -6.90 22.73 -26.04
C MET A 65 -7.91 22.77 -24.87
N ASN A 66 -8.14 21.62 -24.21
CA ASN A 66 -9.09 21.48 -23.10
C ASN A 66 -8.37 21.31 -21.75
N TRP A 67 -7.06 21.39 -21.69
CA TRP A 67 -6.32 21.28 -20.44
C TRP A 67 -6.65 22.43 -19.50
N SER A 68 -6.64 22.18 -18.21
CA SER A 68 -6.82 23.21 -17.19
C SER A 68 -5.73 24.27 -17.25
N ASN A 69 -4.53 23.89 -17.62
CA ASN A 69 -3.42 24.78 -17.89
C ASN A 69 -2.58 24.27 -19.07
N SER A 70 -2.61 25.01 -20.15
CA SER A 70 -1.85 24.77 -21.38
C SER A 70 -0.97 25.97 -21.77
N ASN A 71 -0.59 26.81 -20.78
CA ASN A 71 0.17 28.02 -21.05
C ASN A 71 1.40 27.74 -21.89
N TYR A 72 1.52 28.45 -23.01
CA TYR A 72 2.57 28.40 -24.02
C TYR A 72 2.71 27.08 -24.79
N TRP A 73 1.88 26.05 -24.53
CA TRP A 73 1.91 24.82 -25.32
C TRP A 73 1.57 25.07 -26.78
N ALA A 74 2.27 24.37 -27.68
CA ALA A 74 2.12 24.51 -29.13
C ALA A 74 2.34 25.95 -29.65
N SER A 75 3.13 26.76 -28.97
CA SER A 75 3.49 28.12 -29.35
C SER A 75 4.96 28.28 -29.73
N GLU A 76 5.36 29.44 -30.22
CA GLU A 76 6.75 29.79 -30.54
C GLU A 76 7.62 30.07 -29.28
N GLN A 77 7.03 30.04 -28.09
CA GLN A 77 7.78 30.22 -26.85
C GLN A 77 8.72 29.05 -26.59
N PRO A 78 9.90 29.29 -25.96
CA PRO A 78 10.82 28.24 -25.59
C PRO A 78 10.15 27.15 -24.73
N LEU A 79 10.48 25.87 -24.95
CA LEU A 79 9.89 24.75 -24.22
C LEU A 79 9.98 24.89 -22.70
N SER A 80 11.00 25.55 -22.18
CA SER A 80 11.15 25.85 -20.74
C SER A 80 10.08 26.79 -20.17
N LYS A 81 9.27 27.43 -21.03
CA LYS A 81 8.12 28.26 -20.65
C LYS A 81 6.79 27.49 -20.70
N TRP A 82 6.76 26.34 -21.37
CA TRP A 82 5.54 25.56 -21.47
C TRP A 82 5.16 24.98 -20.10
N TYR A 83 3.91 25.12 -19.73
CA TYR A 83 3.44 24.68 -18.42
C TYR A 83 3.82 23.22 -18.16
N GLY A 84 4.43 22.95 -17.03
CA GLY A 84 4.80 21.60 -16.60
C GLY A 84 6.01 21.00 -17.34
N VAL A 85 6.63 21.69 -18.26
CA VAL A 85 7.83 21.24 -18.99
C VAL A 85 9.10 21.73 -18.31
N GLN A 86 9.99 20.82 -17.98
CA GLN A 86 11.33 21.15 -17.48
C GLN A 86 12.39 20.82 -18.53
N VAL A 87 13.19 21.83 -18.86
CA VAL A 87 14.33 21.69 -19.77
C VAL A 87 15.61 21.89 -18.96
N THR A 88 16.55 20.93 -19.07
CA THR A 88 17.88 21.04 -18.46
C THR A 88 18.95 20.67 -19.49
N LYS A 89 20.22 21.05 -19.23
CA LYS A 89 21.33 20.61 -20.06
C LYS A 89 21.65 19.14 -19.74
N VAL A 90 21.76 18.34 -20.78
CA VAL A 90 22.19 16.95 -20.70
C VAL A 90 23.28 16.73 -21.73
N ALA A 91 24.47 16.38 -21.30
CA ALA A 91 25.68 16.33 -22.15
C ALA A 91 25.93 17.65 -22.91
N GLY A 92 25.68 18.78 -22.27
CA GLY A 92 25.87 20.12 -22.85
C GLY A 92 24.66 20.68 -23.60
N GLU A 93 23.74 19.83 -24.08
CA GLU A 93 22.60 20.21 -24.91
C GLU A 93 21.31 20.36 -24.08
N PRO A 94 20.45 21.36 -24.37
CA PRO A 94 19.18 21.50 -23.71
C PRO A 94 18.25 20.36 -24.14
N ARG A 95 17.63 19.68 -23.18
CA ARG A 95 16.70 18.56 -23.38
C ARG A 95 15.54 18.62 -22.39
N VAL A 96 14.39 18.08 -22.78
CA VAL A 96 13.24 17.90 -21.87
C VAL A 96 13.56 16.77 -20.88
N THR A 97 13.60 17.10 -19.60
CA THR A 97 13.96 16.15 -18.53
C THR A 97 12.83 15.84 -17.56
N ALA A 98 11.78 16.67 -17.52
CA ALA A 98 10.59 16.35 -16.75
C ALA A 98 9.31 16.92 -17.35
N LEU A 99 8.20 16.19 -17.16
CA LEU A 99 6.83 16.60 -17.47
C LEU A 99 5.98 16.47 -16.21
N TYR A 100 5.39 17.60 -15.78
CA TYR A 100 4.50 17.71 -14.62
C TYR A 100 3.11 18.15 -15.08
N LEU A 101 2.29 17.20 -15.52
CA LEU A 101 0.96 17.44 -16.10
C LEU A 101 -0.16 16.77 -15.29
N GLY A 102 0.13 16.46 -14.03
CA GLY A 102 -0.87 15.88 -13.13
C GLY A 102 -2.04 16.82 -12.86
N ALA A 103 -3.25 16.26 -12.71
CA ALA A 103 -4.50 16.97 -12.42
C ALA A 103 -4.77 18.15 -13.38
N ASN A 104 -4.59 17.94 -14.68
CA ASN A 104 -4.63 19.00 -15.69
C ASN A 104 -5.69 18.76 -16.79
N ASN A 105 -6.68 17.89 -16.53
CA ASN A 105 -7.78 17.58 -17.46
C ASN A 105 -7.32 17.03 -18.83
N LEU A 106 -6.28 16.20 -18.81
CA LEU A 106 -5.80 15.51 -20.01
C LEU A 106 -6.82 14.43 -20.43
N LYS A 107 -7.06 14.35 -21.75
CA LYS A 107 -8.05 13.43 -22.34
C LYS A 107 -7.52 12.80 -23.62
N GLY A 108 -7.55 11.48 -23.72
CA GLY A 108 -7.13 10.75 -24.92
C GLY A 108 -6.12 9.66 -24.56
N SER A 109 -5.18 9.36 -25.45
CA SER A 109 -4.18 8.31 -25.24
C SER A 109 -2.75 8.87 -25.26
N ILE A 110 -1.86 8.25 -24.51
CA ILE A 110 -0.43 8.59 -24.52
C ILE A 110 0.13 8.14 -25.88
N PRO A 111 0.69 9.05 -26.70
CA PRO A 111 1.19 8.70 -28.02
C PRO A 111 2.55 7.98 -27.95
N ALA A 112 2.86 7.16 -28.95
CA ALA A 112 4.13 6.46 -29.09
C ALA A 112 5.34 7.42 -29.15
N SER A 113 5.12 8.64 -29.67
CA SER A 113 6.14 9.69 -29.70
C SER A 113 6.70 10.08 -28.34
N ILE A 114 6.04 9.71 -27.21
CA ILE A 114 6.57 9.88 -25.87
C ILE A 114 7.97 9.27 -25.72
N GLY A 115 8.27 8.18 -26.44
CA GLY A 115 9.57 7.52 -26.45
C GLY A 115 10.71 8.36 -27.06
N GLN A 116 10.36 9.43 -27.79
CA GLN A 116 11.36 10.37 -28.33
C GLN A 116 11.99 11.28 -27.25
N LEU A 117 11.34 11.41 -26.09
CA LEU A 117 11.85 12.22 -24.97
C LEU A 117 12.97 11.48 -24.22
N THR A 118 14.00 11.07 -24.93
CA THR A 118 15.04 10.15 -24.43
C THR A 118 15.85 10.65 -23.23
N ALA A 119 15.78 11.96 -22.92
CA ALA A 119 16.39 12.56 -21.75
C ALA A 119 15.44 12.61 -20.54
N LEU A 120 14.18 12.17 -20.69
CA LEU A 120 13.16 12.30 -19.65
C LEU A 120 13.53 11.47 -18.42
N ARG A 121 13.48 12.11 -17.25
CA ARG A 121 13.69 11.51 -15.93
C ARG A 121 12.40 11.44 -15.11
N THR A 122 11.45 12.32 -15.38
CA THR A 122 10.19 12.39 -14.63
C THR A 122 9.02 12.55 -15.58
N LEU A 123 8.04 11.66 -15.47
CA LEU A 123 6.76 11.74 -16.15
C LEU A 123 5.63 11.64 -15.12
N GLN A 124 4.89 12.73 -14.95
CA GLN A 124 3.77 12.82 -14.01
C GLN A 124 2.50 13.21 -14.76
N LEU A 125 1.61 12.23 -14.97
CA LEU A 125 0.30 12.41 -15.60
C LEU A 125 -0.85 12.00 -14.67
N GLN A 126 -0.58 11.81 -13.39
CA GLN A 126 -1.56 11.33 -12.41
C GLN A 126 -2.77 12.28 -12.29
N TYR A 127 -3.90 11.73 -11.85
CA TYR A 127 -5.17 12.46 -11.67
C TYR A 127 -5.76 13.06 -12.97
N ASN A 128 -5.53 12.41 -14.09
CA ASN A 128 -6.17 12.71 -15.37
C ASN A 128 -7.00 11.49 -15.80
N HIS A 129 -8.19 11.37 -15.25
CA HIS A 129 -9.06 10.19 -15.39
C HIS A 129 -9.62 9.96 -16.80
N GLU A 130 -9.41 10.89 -17.71
CA GLU A 130 -9.80 10.74 -19.12
C GLU A 130 -8.61 10.33 -20.01
N ILE A 131 -7.40 10.14 -19.45
CA ILE A 131 -6.34 9.43 -20.15
C ILE A 131 -6.73 7.95 -20.22
N SER A 132 -6.78 7.38 -21.42
CA SER A 132 -7.26 6.03 -21.71
C SER A 132 -6.38 5.30 -22.73
N GLY A 133 -6.74 4.06 -23.07
CA GLY A 133 -5.93 3.21 -23.94
C GLY A 133 -4.81 2.51 -23.18
N SER A 134 -3.89 1.88 -23.93
CA SER A 134 -2.73 1.19 -23.34
C SER A 134 -1.55 2.14 -23.09
N ILE A 135 -0.64 1.72 -22.21
CA ILE A 135 0.67 2.36 -22.09
C ILE A 135 1.47 1.98 -23.35
N PRO A 136 1.95 2.95 -24.15
CA PRO A 136 2.70 2.64 -25.36
C PRO A 136 4.05 1.99 -25.00
N GLU A 137 4.48 0.98 -25.78
CA GLU A 137 5.75 0.28 -25.51
C GLU A 137 6.96 1.21 -25.58
N GLU A 138 6.88 2.25 -26.40
CA GLU A 138 7.92 3.27 -26.57
C GLU A 138 8.20 4.02 -25.28
N LEU A 139 7.24 4.12 -24.35
CA LEU A 139 7.48 4.72 -23.04
C LEU A 139 8.57 3.97 -22.28
N PHE A 140 8.66 2.66 -22.42
CA PHE A 140 9.66 1.86 -21.72
C PHE A 140 11.06 1.95 -22.34
N GLN A 141 11.21 2.60 -23.50
CA GLN A 141 12.50 2.96 -24.08
C GLN A 141 13.16 4.15 -23.35
N LEU A 142 12.42 4.85 -22.50
CA LEU A 142 12.92 5.96 -21.67
C LEU A 142 13.79 5.45 -20.51
N THR A 143 14.93 4.84 -20.84
CA THR A 143 15.80 4.15 -19.87
C THR A 143 16.37 5.03 -18.77
N ARG A 144 16.30 6.36 -18.92
CA ARG A 144 16.67 7.35 -17.89
C ARG A 144 15.54 7.73 -16.94
N LEU A 145 14.33 7.19 -17.17
CA LEU A 145 13.18 7.54 -16.37
C LEU A 145 13.37 7.07 -14.91
N ASN A 146 13.31 8.04 -14.01
CA ASN A 146 13.46 7.83 -12.57
C ASN A 146 12.11 7.83 -11.85
N SER A 147 11.14 8.61 -12.35
CA SER A 147 9.80 8.69 -11.77
C SER A 147 8.73 8.58 -12.85
N LEU A 148 7.88 7.56 -12.75
CA LEU A 148 6.71 7.36 -13.59
C LEU A 148 5.46 7.35 -12.69
N ARG A 149 4.60 8.35 -12.84
CA ARG A 149 3.34 8.46 -12.10
C ARG A 149 2.17 8.59 -13.06
N LEU A 150 1.43 7.50 -13.22
CA LEU A 150 0.22 7.38 -14.03
C LEU A 150 -1.03 7.10 -13.16
N ARG A 151 -0.89 7.32 -11.86
CA ARG A 151 -1.96 7.08 -10.88
C ARG A 151 -3.24 7.78 -11.29
N PHE A 152 -4.37 7.08 -11.10
CA PHE A 152 -5.69 7.69 -11.30
C PHE A 152 -5.94 8.14 -12.74
N THR A 153 -5.67 7.23 -13.69
CA THR A 153 -6.00 7.33 -15.11
C THR A 153 -6.91 6.18 -15.52
N ASN A 154 -7.45 6.22 -16.74
CA ASN A 154 -8.23 5.12 -17.33
C ASN A 154 -7.39 4.25 -18.28
N LEU A 155 -6.10 4.11 -18.01
CA LEU A 155 -5.23 3.23 -18.78
C LEU A 155 -5.66 1.78 -18.63
N THR A 156 -5.60 1.04 -19.74
CA THR A 156 -6.03 -0.37 -19.86
C THR A 156 -4.96 -1.20 -20.53
N GLY A 157 -5.24 -2.49 -20.72
CA GLY A 157 -4.31 -3.43 -21.35
C GLY A 157 -3.33 -4.04 -20.37
N GLU A 158 -2.35 -4.74 -20.89
CA GLU A 158 -1.33 -5.43 -20.09
C GLU A 158 -0.10 -4.56 -19.86
N LEU A 159 0.59 -4.80 -18.76
CA LEU A 159 1.90 -4.20 -18.51
C LEU A 159 2.95 -5.05 -19.24
N PRO A 160 3.63 -4.52 -20.27
CA PRO A 160 4.54 -5.32 -21.08
C PRO A 160 5.85 -5.65 -20.35
N ALA A 161 6.52 -6.73 -20.75
CA ALA A 161 7.84 -7.12 -20.25
C ALA A 161 8.90 -6.02 -20.41
N ALA A 162 8.69 -5.11 -21.35
CA ALA A 162 9.53 -3.94 -21.58
C ALA A 162 9.65 -3.02 -20.34
N ILE A 163 8.74 -3.11 -19.35
CA ILE A 163 8.87 -2.41 -18.06
C ILE A 163 10.25 -2.62 -17.44
N GLY A 164 10.84 -3.81 -17.60
CA GLY A 164 12.17 -4.13 -17.09
C GLY A 164 13.31 -3.30 -17.67
N GLN A 165 13.09 -2.52 -18.72
CA GLN A 165 14.10 -1.64 -19.31
C GLN A 165 14.30 -0.35 -18.48
N LEU A 166 13.35 0.01 -17.61
CA LEU A 166 13.40 1.21 -16.78
C LEU A 166 14.36 1.05 -15.57
N LYS A 167 15.63 0.75 -15.86
CA LYS A 167 16.64 0.42 -14.83
C LYS A 167 16.92 1.54 -13.82
N GLU A 168 16.62 2.80 -14.17
CA GLU A 168 16.83 3.97 -13.31
C GLU A 168 15.60 4.34 -12.49
N ILE A 169 14.50 3.59 -12.64
CA ILE A 169 13.25 3.92 -11.93
C ILE A 169 13.43 3.84 -10.42
N ASP A 170 13.05 4.88 -9.73
CA ASP A 170 12.96 5.00 -8.28
C ASP A 170 11.50 4.89 -7.82
N THR A 171 10.61 5.55 -8.55
CA THR A 171 9.19 5.61 -8.26
C THR A 171 8.37 5.14 -9.44
N LEU A 172 7.62 4.06 -9.25
CA LEU A 172 6.60 3.54 -10.16
C LEU A 172 5.25 3.58 -9.48
N ASP A 173 4.38 4.50 -9.88
CA ASP A 173 3.02 4.63 -9.36
C ASP A 173 2.02 4.49 -10.52
N LEU A 174 1.44 3.30 -10.61
CA LEU A 174 0.40 2.93 -11.57
C LEU A 174 -0.95 2.70 -10.88
N SER A 175 -1.10 3.08 -9.62
CA SER A 175 -2.30 2.80 -8.83
C SER A 175 -3.55 3.46 -9.41
N ASN A 176 -4.72 2.82 -9.26
CA ASN A 176 -5.99 3.33 -9.79
C ASN A 176 -7.08 3.55 -8.73
N SER A 177 -6.70 3.92 -7.53
CA SER A 177 -7.68 4.30 -6.51
C SER A 177 -8.31 5.66 -6.86
N ARG A 178 -9.56 5.65 -7.37
CA ARG A 178 -10.29 6.87 -7.77
C ARG A 178 -10.77 7.72 -6.60
N TYR A 179 -10.76 7.18 -5.39
CA TYR A 179 -11.37 7.82 -4.25
C TYR A 179 -10.42 7.81 -3.06
N ASP A 180 -10.50 8.85 -2.26
CA ASP A 180 -10.09 8.77 -0.88
C ASP A 180 -10.92 7.64 -0.23
N LEU A 181 -10.30 6.47 -0.07
CA LEU A 181 -10.94 5.29 0.49
C LEU A 181 -11.57 5.59 1.86
N SER A 182 -11.11 6.64 2.55
CA SER A 182 -11.68 7.09 3.82
C SER A 182 -13.14 7.54 3.70
N GLN A 183 -13.57 7.99 2.52
CA GLN A 183 -14.93 8.48 2.28
C GLN A 183 -15.89 7.40 1.76
N TRP A 184 -15.38 6.35 1.10
CA TRP A 184 -16.21 5.33 0.44
C TRP A 184 -16.11 3.93 1.05
N TRP A 185 -15.05 3.67 1.78
CA TRP A 185 -14.87 2.40 2.47
C TRP A 185 -15.78 2.34 3.70
N ASN A 186 -16.92 1.69 3.54
CA ASN A 186 -17.85 1.41 4.65
C ASN A 186 -17.47 0.16 5.46
N GLY A 187 -16.27 -0.39 5.24
CA GLY A 187 -15.80 -1.64 5.86
C GLY A 187 -16.31 -2.91 5.15
N ASP A 188 -17.00 -2.78 4.02
CA ASP A 188 -17.48 -3.93 3.26
C ASP A 188 -16.57 -4.21 2.05
N PRO A 189 -15.85 -5.36 2.06
CA PRO A 189 -14.98 -5.79 0.95
C PRO A 189 -15.71 -5.93 -0.38
N LYS A 190 -17.01 -6.26 -0.34
CA LYS A 190 -17.82 -6.37 -1.54
C LYS A 190 -17.91 -5.04 -2.26
N THR A 191 -18.17 -3.96 -1.53
CA THR A 191 -18.20 -2.60 -2.08
C THR A 191 -16.86 -2.23 -2.73
N ALA A 192 -15.73 -2.57 -2.09
CA ALA A 192 -14.41 -2.30 -2.65
C ALA A 192 -14.13 -3.11 -3.92
N ARG A 193 -14.58 -4.38 -3.97
CA ARG A 193 -14.48 -5.23 -5.17
C ARG A 193 -15.37 -4.72 -6.29
N GLU A 194 -16.61 -4.36 -6.02
CA GLU A 194 -17.53 -3.79 -7.00
C GLU A 194 -16.97 -2.49 -7.59
N HIS A 195 -16.31 -1.65 -6.79
CA HIS A 195 -15.64 -0.47 -7.31
C HIS A 195 -14.47 -0.81 -8.24
N ARG A 196 -13.63 -1.77 -7.88
CA ARG A 196 -12.52 -2.23 -8.72
C ARG A 196 -13.04 -2.74 -10.07
N ASP A 197 -14.05 -3.60 -10.05
CA ASP A 197 -14.57 -4.29 -11.25
C ASP A 197 -15.23 -3.32 -12.24
N ASN A 198 -15.58 -2.11 -11.79
CA ASN A 198 -16.12 -1.02 -12.62
C ASN A 198 -15.06 -0.03 -13.12
N LEU A 199 -13.77 -0.28 -12.87
CA LEU A 199 -12.70 0.62 -13.30
C LEU A 199 -12.09 0.17 -14.65
N TYR A 200 -11.70 1.14 -15.45
CA TYR A 200 -10.72 0.90 -16.53
C TYR A 200 -9.35 0.75 -15.88
N THR A 201 -8.74 -0.43 -16.03
CA THR A 201 -7.52 -0.79 -15.29
C THR A 201 -6.55 -1.56 -16.17
N LEU A 202 -5.27 -1.50 -15.80
CA LEU A 202 -4.29 -2.44 -16.31
C LEU A 202 -4.65 -3.85 -15.85
N SER A 203 -4.41 -4.85 -16.71
CA SER A 203 -4.85 -6.22 -16.49
C SER A 203 -3.78 -7.24 -16.88
N GLY A 204 -4.14 -8.52 -16.93
CA GLY A 204 -3.22 -9.59 -17.26
C GLY A 204 -2.31 -9.97 -16.10
N LYS A 205 -1.20 -10.61 -16.40
CA LYS A 205 -0.19 -11.02 -15.40
C LYS A 205 0.84 -9.92 -15.17
N LEU A 206 1.31 -9.79 -13.93
CA LEU A 206 2.45 -8.94 -13.65
C LEU A 206 3.71 -9.57 -14.27
N PRO A 207 4.41 -8.88 -15.20
CA PRO A 207 5.57 -9.44 -15.86
C PRO A 207 6.74 -9.62 -14.88
N ARG A 208 7.43 -10.76 -14.97
CA ARG A 208 8.59 -11.06 -14.12
C ARG A 208 9.73 -10.04 -14.27
N GLU A 209 9.77 -9.38 -15.40
CA GLU A 209 10.74 -8.33 -15.72
C GLU A 209 10.64 -7.12 -14.77
N ILE A 210 9.54 -6.97 -14.03
CA ILE A 210 9.43 -5.97 -12.95
C ILE A 210 10.55 -6.13 -11.91
N GLY A 211 11.03 -7.36 -11.70
CA GLY A 211 12.16 -7.64 -10.80
C GLY A 211 13.51 -7.10 -11.28
N GLN A 212 13.58 -6.55 -12.49
CA GLN A 212 14.77 -5.88 -13.00
C GLN A 212 14.89 -4.41 -12.54
N LEU A 213 13.84 -3.86 -11.91
CA LEU A 213 13.80 -2.48 -11.40
C LEU A 213 14.56 -2.35 -10.06
N THR A 214 15.79 -2.79 -10.02
CA THR A 214 16.55 -2.95 -8.76
C THR A 214 16.82 -1.65 -7.99
N LYS A 215 16.66 -0.49 -8.64
CA LYS A 215 16.76 0.83 -8.01
C LYS A 215 15.42 1.34 -7.45
N ALA A 216 14.30 0.70 -7.79
CA ALA A 216 12.98 1.14 -7.35
C ALA A 216 12.85 1.09 -5.82
N ARG A 217 12.49 2.24 -5.24
CA ARG A 217 12.18 2.38 -3.83
C ARG A 217 10.68 2.38 -3.55
N TYR A 218 9.88 2.75 -4.52
CA TYR A 218 8.44 2.85 -4.41
C TYR A 218 7.77 2.20 -5.62
N ILE A 219 6.92 1.18 -5.38
CA ILE A 219 6.07 0.54 -6.40
C ILE A 219 4.66 0.47 -5.84
N ASP A 220 3.71 1.13 -6.52
CA ASP A 220 2.29 1.06 -6.23
C ASP A 220 1.53 0.63 -7.49
N LEU A 221 0.92 -0.55 -7.42
CA LEU A 221 0.09 -1.17 -8.45
C LEU A 221 -1.36 -1.35 -7.99
N SER A 222 -1.75 -0.68 -6.90
CA SER A 222 -3.04 -0.89 -6.23
C SER A 222 -4.22 -0.59 -7.14
N PHE A 223 -5.30 -1.35 -6.93
CA PHE A 223 -6.56 -1.21 -7.68
C PHE A 223 -6.43 -1.38 -9.19
N GLN A 224 -5.52 -2.25 -9.61
CA GLN A 224 -5.43 -2.75 -10.98
C GLN A 224 -6.07 -4.15 -11.08
N SER A 225 -6.38 -4.60 -12.28
CA SER A 225 -6.95 -5.94 -12.54
C SER A 225 -5.86 -6.98 -12.85
N PHE A 226 -4.70 -6.86 -12.22
CA PHE A 226 -3.65 -7.87 -12.36
C PHE A 226 -4.08 -9.19 -11.75
N THR A 227 -3.81 -10.29 -12.45
CA THR A 227 -4.21 -11.65 -12.11
C THR A 227 -3.02 -12.61 -12.04
N GLY A 228 -3.29 -13.85 -11.63
CA GLY A 228 -2.27 -14.89 -11.55
C GLY A 228 -1.36 -14.75 -10.35
N ASP A 229 -0.30 -15.53 -10.32
CA ASP A 229 0.65 -15.56 -9.20
C ASP A 229 1.62 -14.38 -9.26
N LEU A 230 2.04 -13.91 -8.10
CA LEU A 230 3.08 -12.89 -7.99
C LEU A 230 4.44 -13.48 -8.44
N PRO A 231 5.20 -12.79 -9.30
CA PRO A 231 6.50 -13.27 -9.74
C PRO A 231 7.53 -13.27 -8.60
N ALA A 232 8.29 -14.36 -8.46
CA ALA A 232 9.35 -14.49 -7.46
C ALA A 232 10.44 -13.42 -7.64
N GLU A 233 10.61 -12.91 -8.83
CA GLU A 233 11.55 -11.88 -9.20
C GLU A 233 11.30 -10.55 -8.48
N LEU A 234 10.12 -10.34 -7.88
CA LEU A 234 9.90 -9.22 -6.95
C LEU A 234 10.92 -9.19 -5.81
N GLY A 235 11.43 -10.36 -5.39
CA GLY A 235 12.50 -10.46 -4.40
C GLY A 235 13.87 -9.89 -4.83
N ASN A 236 14.04 -9.51 -6.11
CA ASN A 236 15.26 -8.90 -6.63
C ASN A 236 15.31 -7.37 -6.42
N LEU A 237 14.20 -6.76 -6.02
CA LEU A 237 14.04 -5.31 -5.84
C LEU A 237 14.75 -4.81 -4.57
N SER A 238 16.06 -4.97 -4.49
CA SER A 238 16.87 -4.78 -3.28
C SER A 238 16.81 -3.37 -2.66
N ALA A 239 16.43 -2.35 -3.44
CA ALA A 239 16.26 -0.98 -2.96
C ALA A 239 14.83 -0.70 -2.42
N LEU A 240 13.87 -1.63 -2.62
CA LEU A 240 12.46 -1.38 -2.39
C LEU A 240 12.15 -1.10 -0.92
N ARG A 241 11.38 -0.01 -0.68
CA ARG A 241 10.87 0.38 0.64
C ARG A 241 9.36 0.29 0.74
N TYR A 242 8.66 0.52 -0.35
CA TYR A 242 7.21 0.52 -0.43
C TYR A 242 6.73 -0.37 -1.56
N LEU A 243 5.91 -1.37 -1.25
CA LEU A 243 5.22 -2.22 -2.21
C LEU A 243 3.73 -2.27 -1.87
N SER A 244 2.90 -1.80 -2.78
CA SER A 244 1.47 -1.97 -2.70
C SER A 244 0.92 -2.65 -3.96
N ILE A 245 0.23 -3.75 -3.73
CA ILE A 245 -0.56 -4.51 -4.71
C ILE A 245 -1.99 -4.69 -4.19
N TYR A 246 -2.45 -3.75 -3.36
CA TYR A 246 -3.76 -3.78 -2.72
C TYR A 246 -4.90 -3.69 -3.74
N GLY A 247 -5.97 -4.47 -3.54
CA GLY A 247 -7.17 -4.37 -4.37
C GLY A 247 -6.99 -4.88 -5.81
N CYS A 248 -6.03 -5.76 -6.06
CA CYS A 248 -5.85 -6.46 -7.34
C CYS A 248 -6.59 -7.82 -7.34
N GLN A 249 -6.24 -8.71 -8.25
CA GLN A 249 -6.83 -10.05 -8.38
C GLN A 249 -5.75 -11.14 -8.36
N PHE A 250 -4.64 -10.90 -7.66
CA PHE A 250 -3.56 -11.86 -7.55
C PHE A 250 -4.01 -13.13 -6.82
N THR A 251 -3.59 -14.28 -7.34
CA THR A 251 -3.82 -15.61 -6.78
C THR A 251 -2.54 -16.20 -6.18
N GLY A 252 -2.57 -17.48 -5.83
CA GLY A 252 -1.41 -18.17 -5.26
C GLY A 252 -1.02 -17.63 -3.89
N GLY A 253 0.18 -17.13 -3.73
CA GLY A 253 0.68 -16.63 -2.44
C GLY A 253 1.74 -15.54 -2.57
N LEU A 254 2.13 -14.99 -1.45
CA LEU A 254 3.30 -14.11 -1.39
C LEU A 254 4.57 -14.97 -1.64
N PRO A 255 5.43 -14.60 -2.61
CA PRO A 255 6.67 -15.35 -2.83
C PRO A 255 7.61 -15.28 -1.62
N ALA A 256 8.26 -16.39 -1.27
CA ALA A 256 9.26 -16.44 -0.20
C ALA A 256 10.43 -15.48 -0.45
N GLU A 257 10.73 -15.23 -1.71
CA GLU A 257 11.77 -14.30 -2.18
C GLU A 257 11.57 -12.87 -1.70
N LEU A 258 10.33 -12.46 -1.36
CA LEU A 258 10.09 -11.15 -0.73
C LEU A 258 10.88 -10.98 0.57
N GLY A 259 11.19 -12.08 1.29
CA GLY A 259 12.04 -12.05 2.47
C GLY A 259 13.48 -11.55 2.23
N LYS A 260 13.91 -11.40 0.98
CA LYS A 260 15.21 -10.80 0.60
C LYS A 260 15.22 -9.28 0.66
N LEU A 261 14.03 -8.63 0.70
CA LEU A 261 13.88 -7.18 0.61
C LEU A 261 14.19 -6.46 1.93
N GLN A 262 15.44 -6.45 2.32
CA GLN A 262 15.91 -5.95 3.62
C GLN A 262 15.60 -4.47 3.88
N ARG A 263 15.26 -3.69 2.86
CA ARG A 263 14.89 -2.27 2.97
C ARG A 263 13.40 -2.03 3.00
N LEU A 264 12.57 -3.08 2.82
CA LEU A 264 11.13 -2.95 2.75
C LEU A 264 10.56 -2.48 4.10
N GLU A 265 9.81 -1.38 4.05
CA GLU A 265 9.16 -0.76 5.20
C GLU A 265 7.63 -0.95 5.18
N TYR A 266 7.05 -1.05 3.99
CA TYR A 266 5.61 -1.16 3.77
C TYR A 266 5.30 -2.25 2.74
N LEU A 267 4.48 -3.23 3.13
CA LEU A 267 3.95 -4.28 2.26
C LEU A 267 2.43 -4.34 2.39
N SER A 268 1.73 -3.99 1.33
CA SER A 268 0.28 -4.10 1.24
C SER A 268 -0.14 -5.01 0.09
N ALA A 269 -0.80 -6.11 0.42
CA ALA A 269 -1.33 -7.09 -0.52
C ALA A 269 -2.78 -7.49 -0.14
N GLY A 270 -3.46 -6.65 0.61
CA GLY A 270 -4.86 -6.88 0.98
C GLY A 270 -5.80 -6.82 -0.22
N LEU A 271 -7.02 -7.33 -0.03
CA LEU A 271 -8.09 -7.33 -1.03
C LEU A 271 -7.66 -7.98 -2.36
N ASN A 272 -7.07 -9.17 -2.27
CA ASN A 272 -6.69 -10.02 -3.39
C ASN A 272 -7.36 -11.40 -3.28
N GLU A 273 -6.91 -12.37 -4.04
CA GLU A 273 -7.36 -13.76 -4.04
C GLU A 273 -6.22 -14.72 -3.58
N LEU A 274 -5.28 -14.20 -2.76
CA LEU A 274 -4.15 -15.00 -2.27
C LEU A 274 -4.66 -16.11 -1.36
N SER A 275 -4.17 -17.35 -1.57
CA SER A 275 -4.67 -18.54 -0.87
C SER A 275 -3.59 -19.39 -0.20
N LYS A 276 -2.33 -19.31 -0.66
CA LYS A 276 -1.24 -20.10 -0.06
C LYS A 276 -0.84 -19.54 1.32
N PRO A 277 -0.25 -20.38 2.19
CA PRO A 277 0.27 -19.94 3.49
C PRO A 277 1.26 -18.79 3.38
N LEU A 278 1.33 -17.97 4.44
CA LEU A 278 2.35 -16.93 4.57
C LEU A 278 3.73 -17.56 4.65
N PRO A 279 4.70 -17.15 3.81
CA PRO A 279 6.05 -17.68 3.87
C PRO A 279 6.78 -17.21 5.14
N ALA A 280 7.51 -18.13 5.78
CA ALA A 280 8.28 -17.83 6.98
C ALA A 280 9.38 -16.78 6.75
N GLU A 281 9.83 -16.65 5.53
CA GLU A 281 10.83 -15.70 5.07
C GLU A 281 10.40 -14.23 5.23
N LEU A 282 9.11 -13.95 5.35
CA LEU A 282 8.63 -12.60 5.68
C LEU A 282 9.20 -12.10 7.02
N GLY A 283 9.49 -13.03 7.96
CA GLY A 283 10.17 -12.70 9.22
C GLY A 283 11.61 -12.17 9.07
N ASN A 284 12.17 -12.18 7.86
CA ASN A 284 13.49 -11.63 7.57
C ASN A 284 13.45 -10.13 7.20
N LEU A 285 12.26 -9.54 7.01
CA LEU A 285 12.08 -8.15 6.62
C LEU A 285 12.34 -7.18 7.79
N SER A 286 13.56 -7.09 8.25
CA SER A 286 13.95 -6.42 9.51
C SER A 286 13.59 -4.93 9.60
N ASN A 287 13.31 -4.28 8.47
CA ASN A 287 12.87 -2.88 8.40
C ASN A 287 11.35 -2.71 8.27
N LEU A 288 10.59 -3.81 8.14
CA LEU A 288 9.15 -3.74 7.89
C LEU A 288 8.42 -3.09 9.07
N ARG A 289 7.56 -2.10 8.73
CA ARG A 289 6.70 -1.36 9.65
C ARG A 289 5.24 -1.71 9.50
N GLU A 290 4.82 -1.99 8.25
CA GLU A 290 3.43 -2.30 7.91
C GLU A 290 3.39 -3.61 7.11
N LEU A 291 2.62 -4.61 7.60
CA LEU A 291 2.30 -5.84 6.89
C LEU A 291 0.78 -5.96 6.80
N LEU A 292 0.23 -5.66 5.63
CA LEU A 292 -1.20 -5.56 5.40
C LEU A 292 -1.62 -6.56 4.32
N VAL A 293 -2.17 -7.71 4.72
CA VAL A 293 -2.60 -8.79 3.80
C VAL A 293 -4.05 -9.23 4.08
N SER A 294 -4.85 -8.31 4.61
CA SER A 294 -6.27 -8.52 4.93
C SER A 294 -7.12 -8.83 3.69
N TYR A 295 -8.30 -9.42 3.91
CA TYR A 295 -9.27 -9.70 2.84
C TYR A 295 -8.71 -10.52 1.69
N ASN A 296 -8.15 -11.69 2.05
CA ASN A 296 -7.66 -12.71 1.14
C ASN A 296 -8.28 -14.08 1.48
N LYS A 297 -7.71 -15.14 0.95
CA LYS A 297 -8.07 -16.53 1.26
C LYS A 297 -6.89 -17.29 1.85
N ILE A 298 -5.94 -16.58 2.47
CA ILE A 298 -4.68 -17.12 2.99
C ILE A 298 -4.99 -18.16 4.06
N GLU A 299 -4.50 -19.38 3.85
CA GLU A 299 -4.65 -20.52 4.74
C GLU A 299 -3.39 -20.81 5.55
N GLY A 300 -3.45 -21.86 6.40
CA GLY A 300 -2.31 -22.31 7.21
C GLY A 300 -2.12 -21.49 8.47
N GLN A 301 -0.93 -21.57 9.04
CA GLN A 301 -0.62 -20.94 10.33
C GLN A 301 0.08 -19.59 10.15
N ILE A 302 -0.05 -18.73 11.15
CA ILE A 302 0.76 -17.51 11.24
C ILE A 302 2.21 -17.93 11.53
N PRO A 303 3.20 -17.59 10.69
CA PRO A 303 4.59 -17.96 10.95
C PRO A 303 5.15 -17.33 12.22
N ALA A 304 5.70 -18.12 13.13
CA ALA A 304 6.36 -17.62 14.35
C ALA A 304 7.54 -16.66 14.04
N SER A 305 8.14 -16.80 12.86
CA SER A 305 9.20 -15.91 12.38
C SER A 305 8.80 -14.45 12.28
N LEU A 306 7.50 -14.14 12.16
CA LEU A 306 7.02 -12.76 12.17
C LEU A 306 7.35 -12.03 13.48
N GLY A 307 7.54 -12.75 14.59
CA GLY A 307 8.04 -12.20 15.86
C GLY A 307 9.44 -11.57 15.81
N ARG A 308 10.19 -11.77 14.69
CA ARG A 308 11.49 -11.13 14.45
C ARG A 308 11.37 -9.68 13.94
N LEU A 309 10.19 -9.25 13.50
CA LEU A 309 9.96 -7.95 12.87
C LEU A 309 9.90 -6.81 13.92
N LYS A 310 10.99 -6.51 14.59
CA LYS A 310 11.03 -5.57 15.73
C LYS A 310 10.59 -4.14 15.42
N LYS A 311 10.58 -3.73 14.14
CA LYS A 311 10.11 -2.41 13.70
C LYS A 311 8.64 -2.41 13.28
N LEU A 312 7.97 -3.58 13.28
CA LEU A 312 6.58 -3.70 12.85
C LEU A 312 5.67 -2.89 13.79
N LYS A 313 4.84 -2.05 13.17
CA LYS A 313 3.88 -1.18 13.83
C LYS A 313 2.45 -1.67 13.66
N ASN A 314 2.15 -2.15 12.47
CA ASN A 314 0.83 -2.63 12.12
C ASN A 314 0.92 -4.01 11.44
N LEU A 315 0.22 -4.98 12.01
CA LEU A 315 0.03 -6.31 11.44
C LEU A 315 -1.47 -6.51 11.17
N ASN A 316 -1.84 -6.52 9.89
CA ASN A 316 -3.21 -6.76 9.50
C ASN A 316 -3.33 -8.03 8.64
N LEU A 317 -3.89 -9.09 9.25
CA LEU A 317 -4.17 -10.39 8.65
C LEU A 317 -5.67 -10.73 8.72
N GLU A 318 -6.53 -9.75 9.00
CA GLU A 318 -7.98 -9.96 9.14
C GLU A 318 -8.61 -10.52 7.87
N HIS A 319 -9.79 -11.17 8.03
CA HIS A 319 -10.56 -11.72 6.91
C HIS A 319 -9.72 -12.60 5.98
N ASN A 320 -9.21 -13.71 6.56
CA ASN A 320 -8.48 -14.77 5.88
C ASN A 320 -8.97 -16.15 6.34
N GLN A 321 -8.25 -17.21 6.03
CA GLN A 321 -8.52 -18.58 6.47
C GLN A 321 -7.41 -19.14 7.35
N LEU A 322 -6.70 -18.24 8.08
CA LEU A 322 -5.59 -18.60 8.95
C LEU A 322 -6.08 -19.47 10.11
N SER A 323 -5.35 -20.52 10.42
CA SER A 323 -5.67 -21.54 11.42
C SER A 323 -4.54 -21.77 12.41
N GLY A 324 -4.72 -22.69 13.36
CA GLY A 324 -3.74 -22.97 14.41
C GLY A 324 -3.70 -21.88 15.48
N SER A 325 -2.66 -21.87 16.29
CA SER A 325 -2.53 -20.93 17.42
C SER A 325 -1.88 -19.61 17.00
N ILE A 326 -2.18 -18.55 17.75
CA ILE A 326 -1.45 -17.29 17.66
C ILE A 326 -0.03 -17.56 18.21
N PRO A 327 1.04 -17.33 17.42
CA PRO A 327 2.40 -17.57 17.89
C PRO A 327 2.77 -16.66 19.06
N ALA A 328 3.33 -17.24 20.13
CA ALA A 328 3.78 -16.50 21.30
C ALA A 328 4.87 -15.45 20.95
N GLU A 329 5.65 -15.72 19.91
CA GLU A 329 6.70 -14.85 19.40
C GLU A 329 6.17 -13.46 18.96
N LEU A 330 4.89 -13.36 18.60
CA LEU A 330 4.29 -12.06 18.29
C LEU A 330 4.24 -11.14 19.49
N ALA A 331 4.24 -11.66 20.73
CA ALA A 331 4.33 -10.85 21.94
C ALA A 331 5.69 -10.14 22.10
N SER A 332 6.69 -10.53 21.33
CA SER A 332 8.02 -9.90 21.32
C SER A 332 8.16 -8.72 20.34
N LEU A 333 7.06 -8.32 19.68
CA LEU A 333 7.04 -7.20 18.73
C LEU A 333 6.95 -5.85 19.48
N GLU A 334 8.08 -5.30 19.90
CA GLU A 334 8.19 -4.09 20.73
C GLU A 334 7.62 -2.84 20.05
N GLY A 335 7.71 -2.79 18.71
CA GLY A 335 7.22 -1.67 17.90
C GLY A 335 5.74 -1.67 17.61
N LEU A 336 5.02 -2.76 17.94
CA LEU A 336 3.65 -2.98 17.47
C LEU A 336 2.65 -2.03 18.15
N TYR A 337 1.83 -1.35 17.32
CA TYR A 337 0.71 -0.52 17.77
C TYR A 337 -0.63 -1.23 17.60
N GLN A 338 -0.80 -1.94 16.49
CA GLN A 338 -2.07 -2.56 16.13
C GLN A 338 -1.84 -3.95 15.54
N ILE A 339 -2.72 -4.88 15.90
CA ILE A 339 -2.78 -6.21 15.32
C ILE A 339 -4.23 -6.58 15.05
N TYR A 340 -4.53 -6.95 13.80
CA TYR A 340 -5.83 -7.39 13.33
C TYR A 340 -5.73 -8.82 12.82
N LEU A 341 -6.33 -9.76 13.55
CA LEU A 341 -6.40 -11.19 13.25
C LEU A 341 -7.85 -11.67 13.20
N ASN A 342 -8.80 -10.75 13.26
CA ASN A 342 -10.23 -11.08 13.28
C ASN A 342 -10.67 -11.77 12.00
N ASP A 343 -11.83 -12.48 12.10
CA ASP A 343 -12.45 -13.16 10.97
C ASP A 343 -11.49 -14.17 10.30
N ASN A 344 -10.96 -15.09 11.12
CA ASN A 344 -10.08 -16.19 10.75
C ASN A 344 -10.55 -17.49 11.45
N GLN A 345 -9.72 -18.53 11.40
CA GLN A 345 -9.98 -19.84 12.04
C GLN A 345 -8.96 -20.15 13.15
N LEU A 346 -8.38 -19.10 13.77
CA LEU A 346 -7.36 -19.24 14.80
C LEU A 346 -7.93 -19.92 16.05
N SER A 347 -7.16 -20.80 16.66
CA SER A 347 -7.56 -21.64 17.80
C SER A 347 -6.52 -21.58 18.92
N GLY A 348 -6.75 -22.36 19.99
CA GLY A 348 -5.85 -22.34 21.16
C GLY A 348 -6.07 -21.10 22.02
N GLN A 349 -5.11 -20.81 22.89
CA GLN A 349 -5.19 -19.71 23.83
C GLN A 349 -4.54 -18.43 23.28
N ILE A 350 -5.03 -17.29 23.75
CA ILE A 350 -4.34 -16.01 23.53
C ILE A 350 -3.02 -16.05 24.31
N PRO A 351 -1.86 -15.78 23.68
CA PRO A 351 -0.58 -15.78 24.40
C PRO A 351 -0.61 -14.84 25.62
N ALA A 352 -0.16 -15.36 26.77
CA ALA A 352 -0.25 -14.63 28.04
C ALA A 352 0.48 -13.27 28.04
N ASP A 353 1.57 -13.18 27.26
CA ASP A 353 2.41 -12.01 27.19
C ASP A 353 1.93 -10.94 26.18
N PHE A 354 0.79 -11.17 25.49
CA PHE A 354 0.19 -10.17 24.61
C PHE A 354 -0.24 -8.91 25.39
N GLY A 355 0.25 -7.75 24.96
CA GLY A 355 0.07 -6.49 25.68
C GLY A 355 0.95 -6.36 26.92
N GLY A 356 1.91 -7.29 27.11
CA GLY A 356 2.87 -7.33 28.21
C GLY A 356 3.97 -6.27 28.12
N ALA A 357 4.92 -6.37 29.06
CA ALA A 357 5.98 -5.37 29.25
C ALA A 357 6.85 -5.10 28.02
N GLN A 358 6.95 -6.04 27.09
CA GLN A 358 7.70 -5.85 25.84
C GLN A 358 6.89 -5.11 24.77
N GLN A 359 5.57 -5.15 24.83
CA GLN A 359 4.67 -4.50 23.86
C GLN A 359 4.10 -3.19 24.40
N ASN A 360 4.95 -2.34 24.90
CA ASN A 360 4.56 -1.07 25.51
C ASN A 360 3.75 -0.16 24.57
N ASN A 361 3.91 -0.31 23.25
CA ASN A 361 3.22 0.51 22.26
C ASN A 361 1.90 -0.10 21.78
N LEU A 362 1.59 -1.35 22.13
CA LEU A 362 0.42 -2.06 21.62
C LEU A 362 -0.86 -1.43 22.16
N LEU A 363 -1.65 -0.86 21.24
CA LEU A 363 -2.87 -0.14 21.54
C LEU A 363 -4.12 -0.97 21.24
N TRP A 364 -4.12 -1.71 20.15
CA TRP A 364 -5.30 -2.40 19.64
C TRP A 364 -4.98 -3.83 19.20
N VAL A 365 -5.77 -4.78 19.70
CA VAL A 365 -5.72 -6.21 19.37
C VAL A 365 -7.11 -6.67 18.99
N ASP A 366 -7.34 -6.90 17.70
CA ASP A 366 -8.63 -7.44 17.24
C ASP A 366 -8.49 -8.92 16.88
N LEU A 367 -9.14 -9.76 17.68
CA LEU A 367 -9.17 -11.22 17.54
C LEU A 367 -10.58 -11.75 17.35
N ARG A 368 -11.56 -10.90 17.04
CA ARG A 368 -12.97 -11.29 16.87
C ARG A 368 -13.12 -12.44 15.87
N ASN A 369 -14.24 -13.18 16.04
CA ASN A 369 -14.68 -14.20 15.09
C ASN A 369 -13.56 -15.20 14.73
N ASN A 370 -13.02 -15.84 15.77
CA ASN A 370 -12.05 -16.93 15.69
C ASN A 370 -12.54 -18.14 16.52
N GLN A 371 -11.69 -19.12 16.77
CA GLN A 371 -11.95 -20.32 17.56
C GLN A 371 -11.11 -20.33 18.87
N LEU A 372 -10.71 -19.14 19.36
CA LEU A 372 -9.85 -19.02 20.52
C LEU A 372 -10.53 -19.48 21.80
N THR A 373 -9.77 -20.15 22.66
CA THR A 373 -10.25 -20.77 23.92
C THR A 373 -9.47 -20.25 25.13
N GLY A 374 -9.85 -20.69 26.32
CA GLY A 374 -9.17 -20.30 27.56
C GLY A 374 -9.61 -18.92 28.07
N SER A 375 -8.79 -18.30 28.88
CA SER A 375 -9.09 -17.04 29.56
C SER A 375 -8.48 -15.83 28.85
N ILE A 376 -9.03 -14.65 29.15
CA ILE A 376 -8.43 -13.39 28.72
C ILE A 376 -7.12 -13.17 29.48
N PRO A 377 -6.00 -12.83 28.80
CA PRO A 377 -4.75 -12.48 29.49
C PRO A 377 -4.95 -11.29 30.42
N ALA A 378 -4.23 -11.29 31.54
CA ALA A 378 -4.21 -10.13 32.43
C ALA A 378 -3.70 -8.91 31.67
N ARG A 379 -4.32 -7.75 31.95
CA ARG A 379 -3.93 -6.48 31.35
C ARG A 379 -2.71 -5.91 32.01
N ILE A 380 -1.79 -5.41 31.22
CA ILE A 380 -0.65 -4.66 31.75
C ILE A 380 -0.90 -3.17 31.52
N LYS A 381 -0.87 -2.40 32.63
CA LYS A 381 -0.98 -0.94 32.58
C LYS A 381 0.22 -0.37 31.84
N ARG A 382 -0.03 0.42 30.83
CA ARG A 382 1.02 1.10 30.07
C ARG A 382 1.47 2.38 30.72
N THR A 383 2.77 2.63 30.64
CA THR A 383 3.37 3.92 30.94
C THR A 383 3.82 4.53 29.62
N LEU A 384 2.96 5.34 28.93
CA LEU A 384 3.30 5.71 27.56
C LEU A 384 2.94 7.13 27.15
N PRO A 385 3.95 7.92 26.80
CA PRO A 385 3.79 9.15 26.01
C PRO A 385 3.48 8.89 24.52
N GLU A 386 4.07 7.84 23.90
CA GLU A 386 4.00 7.66 22.46
C GLU A 386 2.68 7.02 21.98
N ALA A 387 2.15 6.03 22.69
CA ALA A 387 0.86 5.44 22.31
C ALA A 387 -0.32 6.39 22.57
N GLU A 388 -0.24 7.23 23.60
CA GLU A 388 -1.23 8.29 23.82
C GLU A 388 -1.20 9.32 22.70
N LYS A 389 -0.01 9.71 22.25
CA LYS A 389 0.18 10.61 21.13
C LYS A 389 -0.37 10.01 19.83
N TYR A 390 -0.09 8.71 19.57
CA TYR A 390 -0.61 8.00 18.41
C TYR A 390 -2.13 7.88 18.47
N ALA A 391 -2.68 7.51 19.61
CA ALA A 391 -4.11 7.42 19.84
C ALA A 391 -4.82 8.77 19.60
N ALA A 392 -4.24 9.86 20.08
CA ALA A 392 -4.76 11.21 19.87
C ALA A 392 -4.74 11.62 18.39
N ILE A 393 -3.66 11.28 17.64
CA ILE A 393 -3.55 11.57 16.21
C ILE A 393 -4.61 10.79 15.41
N GLN A 394 -4.94 9.56 15.82
CA GLN A 394 -5.91 8.71 15.15
C GLN A 394 -7.34 8.89 15.66
N GLY A 395 -7.57 9.78 16.62
CA GLY A 395 -8.88 9.95 17.26
C GLY A 395 -9.33 8.73 18.07
N ILE A 396 -8.41 7.84 18.44
CA ILE A 396 -8.69 6.65 19.24
C ILE A 396 -8.60 7.04 20.72
N PRO A 397 -9.60 6.72 21.56
CA PRO A 397 -9.54 7.03 22.98
C PRO A 397 -8.32 6.37 23.64
N SER A 398 -7.46 7.16 24.27
CA SER A 398 -6.36 6.65 25.09
C SER A 398 -6.90 6.19 26.42
N TYR A 399 -6.90 4.89 26.67
CA TYR A 399 -7.34 4.30 27.94
C TYR A 399 -6.16 3.95 28.85
N GLY A 400 -4.93 4.28 28.47
CA GLY A 400 -3.73 3.89 29.22
C GLY A 400 -3.43 2.40 29.24
N TYR A 401 -4.03 1.58 28.32
CA TYR A 401 -3.86 0.13 28.22
C TYR A 401 -4.24 -0.40 26.82
N THR A 402 -3.82 -1.63 26.52
CA THR A 402 -4.18 -2.33 25.29
C THR A 402 -5.67 -2.66 25.25
N ILE A 403 -6.34 -2.36 24.15
CA ILE A 403 -7.74 -2.74 23.91
C ILE A 403 -7.76 -4.08 23.19
N PHE A 404 -8.42 -5.06 23.79
CA PHE A 404 -8.71 -6.33 23.14
C PHE A 404 -10.16 -6.35 22.65
N VAL A 405 -10.36 -6.77 21.40
CA VAL A 405 -11.66 -7.03 20.81
C VAL A 405 -11.74 -8.54 20.58
N LEU A 406 -12.58 -9.24 21.36
CA LEU A 406 -12.52 -10.69 21.53
C LEU A 406 -13.86 -11.39 21.24
N SER A 407 -14.90 -10.65 20.86
CA SER A 407 -16.22 -11.22 20.60
C SER A 407 -16.20 -12.32 19.52
N GLY A 408 -17.15 -13.25 19.56
CA GLY A 408 -17.25 -14.33 18.57
C GLY A 408 -16.18 -15.42 18.69
N ASN A 409 -15.60 -15.62 19.87
CA ASN A 409 -14.65 -16.69 20.19
C ASN A 409 -15.27 -17.75 21.14
N LYS A 410 -14.48 -18.68 21.63
CA LYS A 410 -14.82 -19.75 22.61
C LYS A 410 -14.15 -19.50 23.96
N LEU A 411 -14.00 -18.23 24.34
CA LEU A 411 -13.34 -17.86 25.60
C LEU A 411 -14.23 -18.15 26.80
N THR A 412 -13.59 -18.45 27.92
CA THR A 412 -14.26 -18.84 29.19
C THR A 412 -13.50 -18.20 30.38
N GLY A 413 -13.92 -18.52 31.59
CA GLY A 413 -13.31 -18.07 32.83
C GLY A 413 -13.83 -16.68 33.25
N SER A 414 -13.03 -15.91 33.96
CA SER A 414 -13.41 -14.59 34.45
C SER A 414 -12.77 -13.47 33.65
N ILE A 415 -13.50 -12.41 33.47
CA ILE A 415 -12.91 -11.16 32.96
C ILE A 415 -12.00 -10.59 34.02
N PRO A 416 -10.73 -10.30 33.73
CA PRO A 416 -9.81 -9.70 34.69
C PRO A 416 -10.32 -8.36 35.24
N ALA A 417 -10.05 -8.07 36.51
CA ALA A 417 -10.59 -6.89 37.22
C ALA A 417 -10.27 -5.57 36.52
N GLU A 418 -9.12 -5.51 35.86
CA GLU A 418 -8.65 -4.35 35.11
C GLU A 418 -9.57 -3.98 33.96
N TYR A 419 -10.25 -4.96 33.34
CA TYR A 419 -11.22 -4.71 32.27
C TYR A 419 -12.57 -4.25 32.86
N LEU A 420 -12.96 -4.81 34.01
CA LEU A 420 -14.20 -4.45 34.67
C LEU A 420 -14.23 -2.98 35.15
N ALA A 421 -13.07 -2.43 35.46
CA ALA A 421 -12.92 -1.01 35.80
C ALA A 421 -13.30 -0.03 34.67
N TYR A 422 -13.44 -0.55 33.43
CA TYR A 422 -13.74 0.27 32.24
C TYR A 422 -14.92 -0.31 31.44
N PRO A 423 -16.17 -0.08 31.89
CA PRO A 423 -17.37 -0.70 31.32
C PRO A 423 -17.53 -0.48 29.81
N LYS A 424 -17.05 0.65 29.27
CA LYS A 424 -17.13 0.94 27.83
C LYS A 424 -16.34 -0.05 26.97
N THR A 425 -15.34 -0.74 27.54
CA THR A 425 -14.52 -1.73 26.79
C THR A 425 -15.14 -3.13 26.84
N LEU A 426 -16.05 -3.41 27.79
CA LEU A 426 -16.67 -4.73 27.92
C LEU A 426 -17.44 -5.16 26.66
N LYS A 427 -18.01 -4.23 25.92
CA LYS A 427 -18.70 -4.49 24.65
C LYS A 427 -17.77 -5.15 23.59
N HIS A 428 -16.47 -5.03 23.73
CA HIS A 428 -15.49 -5.62 22.83
C HIS A 428 -15.15 -7.08 23.19
N LEU A 429 -15.55 -7.52 24.37
CA LEU A 429 -15.29 -8.87 24.87
C LEU A 429 -16.44 -9.85 24.58
N VAL A 430 -17.64 -9.35 24.35
CA VAL A 430 -18.87 -10.13 24.21
C VAL A 430 -19.64 -9.78 22.93
N PRO A 431 -20.55 -10.63 22.42
CA PRO A 431 -20.77 -12.00 22.89
C PRO A 431 -19.70 -12.99 22.46
N GLN A 432 -19.56 -14.07 23.20
CA GLN A 432 -18.80 -15.25 22.78
C GLN A 432 -19.70 -16.19 21.94
N GLN A 433 -19.13 -17.25 21.34
CA GLN A 433 -19.90 -18.27 20.63
C GLN A 433 -20.85 -19.00 21.60
N GLU A 434 -21.92 -19.66 21.09
CA GLU A 434 -22.88 -20.38 21.89
C GLU A 434 -22.19 -21.43 22.76
N GLY A 435 -22.60 -21.50 24.05
CA GLY A 435 -21.99 -22.38 25.05
C GLY A 435 -20.71 -21.86 25.71
N TYR A 436 -20.23 -20.69 25.31
CA TYR A 436 -19.04 -20.04 25.88
C TYR A 436 -19.39 -18.69 26.48
N GLY A 437 -18.49 -18.16 27.30
CA GLY A 437 -18.63 -16.85 27.92
C GLY A 437 -17.94 -16.74 29.27
N PHE A 438 -18.14 -15.61 29.93
CA PHE A 438 -17.44 -15.25 31.15
C PHE A 438 -18.34 -15.39 32.38
N THR A 439 -17.73 -15.78 33.51
CA THR A 439 -18.46 -16.03 34.78
C THR A 439 -18.85 -14.75 35.50
N ASN A 440 -18.21 -13.63 35.25
CA ASN A 440 -18.38 -12.35 35.94
C ASN A 440 -18.59 -11.14 34.99
N GLY A 441 -18.94 -11.37 33.75
CA GLY A 441 -19.14 -10.34 32.72
C GLY A 441 -20.60 -10.18 32.30
N PRO A 442 -20.91 -9.21 31.44
CA PRO A 442 -22.22 -9.10 30.80
C PRO A 442 -22.49 -10.39 29.99
N LYS A 443 -23.73 -10.83 30.07
CA LYS A 443 -24.19 -11.97 29.30
C LYS A 443 -24.44 -11.61 27.84
#